data_ca07d6cfb138f52ee90ddff9166bf517
#
_entry.id   ca07d6cfb138f52ee90ddff9166bf517
#
_cell.length_a   1.000
_cell.length_b   1.000
_cell.length_c   1.000
_cell.angle_alpha   90.00
_cell.angle_beta   90.00
_cell.angle_gamma   90.00
#
_symmetry.space_group_name_H-M   'P 1'
#
loop_
_entity.id
_entity.type
_entity.pdbx_description
1 polymer ?
#
loop_
_entity_poly.entity_id
_entity_poly.type
_entity_poly.pdbx_seq_one_letter_code
_entity_poly.pdbx_strand_id
1 'polypeptide(L)'
;MAGKESVTKLANNEEKKKALDAAIAKLEKDFGKGAVMRLGESGAHVAVETVPTGCLSLDLALGLGGVPKGRVIEVYGPESSGKTTVALHMISEVQKRGGIAGFIDAEHALDPVYAKNIGVDIDELYISQPDSGDQALEIAETMVRSGAIDIIVIDSVAALVPKQEIEGDMGDSHVGLQARLMSQALRKLTPVISKSNCIVIFINQLREKVGVMFGNPETTTGGRALKFYASVRMDVRRIETLKQSGEMVGNRTRIRIVKNKIAPPFKEAEFDIMFGKGISRAGDILDLATNIDLVKKSGAWYAYEGEKIGQGRENAKVYLESHPEVMETLDQKVRAHYALSGAEEAEKELPDAEKKTGASSDLKLTPASKAADEAEKKE
;
A
#
# COMPACT_ATOMS: atom_id res chain seq x y z
N MET A 1 31.46 -9.80 -38.38
CA MET A 1 31.52 -11.16 -37.81
C MET A 1 31.58 -11.04 -36.30
N ALA A 2 30.47 -11.23 -35.60
CA ALA A 2 30.43 -11.21 -34.16
C ALA A 2 30.88 -12.59 -33.64
N GLY A 3 32.06 -12.65 -33.02
CA GLY A 3 32.58 -13.86 -32.41
C GLY A 3 31.67 -14.34 -31.28
N LYS A 4 31.15 -15.56 -31.38
CA LYS A 4 30.52 -16.26 -30.28
C LYS A 4 31.63 -16.56 -29.23
N GLU A 5 31.67 -15.78 -28.16
CA GLU A 5 32.43 -16.14 -26.99
C GLU A 5 31.86 -17.45 -26.41
N SER A 6 32.66 -18.51 -26.45
CA SER A 6 32.29 -19.82 -25.90
C SER A 6 32.28 -19.76 -24.38
N VAL A 7 31.15 -20.16 -23.79
CA VAL A 7 31.00 -20.27 -22.32
C VAL A 7 31.92 -21.42 -21.85
N THR A 8 33.04 -21.10 -21.21
CA THR A 8 33.96 -22.08 -20.64
C THR A 8 33.42 -22.59 -19.30
N LYS A 9 33.24 -23.90 -19.14
CA LYS A 9 32.90 -24.52 -17.85
C LYS A 9 34.12 -24.46 -16.91
N LEU A 10 34.02 -23.62 -15.87
CA LEU A 10 35.02 -23.51 -14.84
C LEU A 10 34.88 -24.66 -13.82
N ALA A 11 35.99 -25.34 -13.52
CA ALA A 11 36.01 -26.58 -12.74
C ALA A 11 36.02 -26.35 -11.22
N ASN A 12 36.50 -25.18 -10.74
CA ASN A 12 36.73 -24.90 -9.32
C ASN A 12 35.98 -23.64 -8.88
N ASN A 13 35.50 -23.61 -7.62
CA ASN A 13 34.77 -22.48 -7.03
C ASN A 13 35.59 -21.18 -6.96
N GLU A 14 36.90 -21.28 -6.79
CA GLU A 14 37.81 -20.12 -6.77
C GLU A 14 37.97 -19.49 -8.17
N GLU A 15 38.10 -20.32 -9.20
CA GLU A 15 38.12 -19.84 -10.60
C GLU A 15 36.79 -19.17 -10.98
N LYS A 16 35.67 -19.73 -10.53
CA LYS A 16 34.34 -19.11 -10.74
C LYS A 16 34.23 -17.75 -10.06
N LYS A 17 34.74 -17.61 -8.82
CA LYS A 17 34.74 -16.32 -8.10
C LYS A 17 35.61 -15.30 -8.82
N LYS A 18 36.81 -15.64 -9.20
CA LYS A 18 37.72 -14.73 -9.94
C LYS A 18 37.13 -14.26 -11.28
N ALA A 19 36.54 -15.19 -12.01
CA ALA A 19 35.88 -14.86 -13.27
C ALA A 19 34.65 -13.95 -13.08
N LEU A 20 33.87 -14.17 -12.00
CA LEU A 20 32.74 -13.34 -11.64
C LEU A 20 33.21 -11.95 -11.20
N ASP A 21 34.22 -11.84 -10.36
CA ASP A 21 34.78 -10.57 -9.90
C ASP A 21 35.30 -9.72 -11.07
N ALA A 22 36.00 -10.36 -12.03
CA ALA A 22 36.45 -9.71 -13.27
C ALA A 22 35.24 -9.22 -14.13
N ALA A 23 34.17 -10.02 -14.22
CA ALA A 23 32.96 -9.63 -14.94
C ALA A 23 32.24 -8.46 -14.23
N ILE A 24 32.16 -8.47 -12.91
CA ILE A 24 31.59 -7.37 -12.09
C ILE A 24 32.38 -6.09 -12.31
N ALA A 25 33.71 -6.13 -12.24
CA ALA A 25 34.60 -4.98 -12.47
C ALA A 25 34.37 -4.37 -13.87
N LYS A 26 34.17 -5.20 -14.89
CA LYS A 26 33.83 -4.75 -16.25
C LYS A 26 32.44 -4.09 -16.28
N LEU A 27 31.45 -4.70 -15.66
CA LEU A 27 30.08 -4.15 -15.57
C LEU A 27 30.06 -2.80 -14.84
N GLU A 28 30.81 -2.67 -13.74
CA GLU A 28 30.93 -1.40 -13.01
C GLU A 28 31.59 -0.30 -13.85
N LYS A 29 32.55 -0.67 -14.70
CA LYS A 29 33.20 0.27 -15.62
C LYS A 29 32.23 0.73 -16.72
N ASP A 30 31.41 -0.19 -17.25
CA ASP A 30 30.50 0.08 -18.37
C ASP A 30 29.19 0.75 -17.90
N PHE A 31 28.68 0.42 -16.72
CA PHE A 31 27.36 0.82 -16.22
C PHE A 31 27.38 1.62 -14.91
N GLY A 32 28.56 1.83 -14.32
CA GLY A 32 28.73 2.55 -13.05
C GLY A 32 28.80 1.62 -11.84
N LYS A 33 29.36 2.14 -10.73
CA LYS A 33 29.46 1.42 -9.46
C LYS A 33 28.06 1.04 -8.95
N GLY A 34 27.92 -0.19 -8.47
CA GLY A 34 26.64 -0.71 -7.96
C GLY A 34 25.72 -1.29 -9.05
N ALA A 35 26.17 -1.39 -10.32
CA ALA A 35 25.43 -2.08 -11.37
C ALA A 35 25.15 -3.55 -11.03
N VAL A 36 26.04 -4.19 -10.30
CA VAL A 36 25.90 -5.52 -9.69
C VAL A 36 26.41 -5.46 -8.26
N MET A 37 25.60 -5.93 -7.31
CA MET A 37 25.97 -5.96 -5.90
C MET A 37 25.53 -7.27 -5.25
N ARG A 38 26.24 -7.69 -4.21
CA ARG A 38 25.79 -8.82 -3.40
C ARG A 38 24.75 -8.32 -2.38
N LEU A 39 23.62 -9.00 -2.30
CA LEU A 39 22.50 -8.61 -1.42
C LEU A 39 22.93 -8.47 0.05
N GLY A 40 23.88 -9.28 0.53
CA GLY A 40 24.39 -9.24 1.91
C GLY A 40 25.46 -8.17 2.18
N GLU A 41 26.18 -7.68 1.15
CA GLU A 41 27.27 -6.69 1.31
C GLU A 41 26.76 -5.25 1.25
N SER A 42 25.62 -5.01 0.63
CA SER A 42 25.07 -3.67 0.45
C SER A 42 24.43 -3.10 1.72
N GLY A 43 24.52 -3.77 2.88
CA GLY A 43 23.74 -3.39 4.06
C GLY A 43 22.23 -3.37 3.75
N ALA A 44 21.84 -4.07 2.71
CA ALA A 44 20.53 -3.97 2.06
C ALA A 44 19.47 -4.84 2.72
N HIS A 45 19.33 -4.78 4.02
CA HIS A 45 18.03 -4.48 4.56
C HIS A 45 17.85 -2.95 4.36
N VAL A 46 17.74 -2.50 3.12
CA VAL A 46 17.17 -1.19 2.86
C VAL A 46 15.75 -1.32 3.38
N ALA A 47 15.57 -0.88 4.63
CA ALA A 47 14.23 -0.79 5.21
C ALA A 47 13.40 -0.02 4.19
N VAL A 48 12.35 -0.68 3.66
CA VAL A 48 11.51 -0.01 2.66
C VAL A 48 10.83 1.13 3.40
N GLU A 49 11.19 2.36 3.07
CA GLU A 49 10.53 3.53 3.63
C GLU A 49 9.04 3.48 3.32
N THR A 50 8.25 3.78 4.33
CA THR A 50 6.78 3.76 4.23
C THR A 50 6.18 5.08 4.69
N VAL A 51 5.01 5.39 4.19
CA VAL A 51 4.18 6.50 4.66
C VAL A 51 2.90 5.90 5.25
N PRO A 52 2.52 6.24 6.50
CA PRO A 52 1.26 5.81 7.07
C PRO A 52 0.07 6.18 6.19
N THR A 53 -0.98 5.39 6.29
CA THR A 53 -2.21 5.60 5.51
C THR A 53 -3.20 6.56 6.15
N GLY A 54 -2.93 6.98 7.40
CA GLY A 54 -3.89 7.72 8.23
C GLY A 54 -4.91 6.81 8.95
N CYS A 55 -4.78 5.48 8.77
CA CYS A 55 -5.62 4.46 9.39
C CYS A 55 -4.70 3.38 9.97
N LEU A 56 -4.66 3.27 11.31
CA LEU A 56 -3.71 2.40 12.00
C LEU A 56 -3.96 0.92 11.70
N SER A 57 -5.22 0.49 11.61
CA SER A 57 -5.56 -0.88 11.25
C SER A 57 -5.08 -1.24 9.84
N LEU A 58 -5.13 -0.29 8.90
CA LEU A 58 -4.61 -0.49 7.54
C LEU A 58 -3.08 -0.53 7.53
N ASP A 59 -2.41 0.30 8.31
CA ASP A 59 -0.96 0.28 8.47
C ASP A 59 -0.48 -1.07 9.03
N LEU A 60 -1.20 -1.64 10.01
CA LEU A 60 -0.98 -2.99 10.55
C LEU A 60 -1.21 -4.09 9.50
N ALA A 61 -2.25 -3.96 8.71
CA ALA A 61 -2.54 -4.93 7.65
C ALA A 61 -1.49 -4.91 6.53
N LEU A 62 -0.91 -3.74 6.23
CA LEU A 62 0.21 -3.59 5.29
C LEU A 62 1.51 -4.20 5.82
N GLY A 63 1.67 -4.30 7.15
CA GLY A 63 2.76 -5.03 7.79
C GLY A 63 4.08 -4.27 7.95
N LEU A 64 4.21 -3.07 7.39
CA LEU A 64 5.37 -2.18 7.50
C LEU A 64 5.01 -0.79 8.03
N GLY A 65 3.81 -0.64 8.61
CA GLY A 65 3.36 0.63 9.17
C GLY A 65 2.90 1.67 8.15
N GLY A 66 2.68 1.26 6.90
CA GLY A 66 2.19 2.17 5.86
C GLY A 66 2.41 1.68 4.44
N VAL A 67 2.19 2.56 3.47
CA VAL A 67 2.41 2.30 2.05
C VAL A 67 3.87 2.53 1.66
N PRO A 68 4.48 1.65 0.84
CA PRO A 68 5.89 1.73 0.49
C PRO A 68 6.17 2.85 -0.51
N LYS A 69 7.23 3.63 -0.26
CA LYS A 69 7.79 4.59 -1.21
C LYS A 69 8.40 3.88 -2.42
N GLY A 70 8.44 4.56 -3.56
CA GLY A 70 9.04 4.05 -4.79
C GLY A 70 8.29 2.86 -5.40
N ARG A 71 6.98 2.74 -5.14
CA ARG A 71 6.17 1.60 -5.57
C ARG A 71 4.84 2.01 -6.21
N VAL A 72 4.39 1.13 -7.11
CA VAL A 72 3.04 1.19 -7.67
C VAL A 72 2.08 0.46 -6.74
N ILE A 73 0.97 1.12 -6.41
CA ILE A 73 -0.10 0.61 -5.56
C ILE A 73 -1.40 0.64 -6.36
N GLU A 74 -2.20 -0.41 -6.26
CA GLU A 74 -3.56 -0.44 -6.81
C GLU A 74 -4.57 -0.49 -5.67
N VAL A 75 -5.49 0.48 -5.65
CA VAL A 75 -6.64 0.54 -4.75
C VAL A 75 -7.88 0.33 -5.58
N TYR A 76 -8.59 -0.78 -5.39
CA TYR A 76 -9.72 -1.13 -6.24
C TYR A 76 -10.92 -1.64 -5.43
N GLY A 77 -12.09 -1.57 -6.01
CA GLY A 77 -13.33 -2.00 -5.38
C GLY A 77 -14.57 -1.47 -6.11
N PRO A 78 -15.76 -1.82 -5.61
CA PRO A 78 -17.02 -1.30 -6.13
C PRO A 78 -17.09 0.22 -6.04
N GLU A 79 -18.06 0.79 -6.73
CA GLU A 79 -18.41 2.21 -6.58
C GLU A 79 -18.79 2.54 -5.13
N SER A 80 -18.48 3.75 -4.69
CA SER A 80 -18.79 4.26 -3.34
C SER A 80 -18.23 3.39 -2.18
N SER A 81 -17.17 2.61 -2.42
CA SER A 81 -16.52 1.79 -1.38
C SER A 81 -15.51 2.55 -0.53
N GLY A 82 -15.16 3.81 -0.89
CA GLY A 82 -14.22 4.64 -0.15
C GLY A 82 -12.79 4.66 -0.73
N LYS A 83 -12.57 4.24 -1.97
CA LYS A 83 -11.24 4.20 -2.63
C LYS A 83 -10.55 5.56 -2.63
N THR A 84 -11.24 6.59 -3.15
CA THR A 84 -10.73 7.97 -3.21
C THR A 84 -10.49 8.53 -1.81
N THR A 85 -11.38 8.25 -0.85
CA THR A 85 -11.19 8.64 0.56
C THR A 85 -9.88 8.11 1.13
N VAL A 86 -9.58 6.81 0.94
CA VAL A 86 -8.34 6.18 1.41
C VAL A 86 -7.13 6.82 0.74
N ALA A 87 -7.19 7.09 -0.56
CA ALA A 87 -6.10 7.74 -1.29
C ALA A 87 -5.87 9.20 -0.81
N LEU A 88 -6.94 9.95 -0.52
CA LEU A 88 -6.84 11.31 0.02
C LEU A 88 -6.22 11.33 1.43
N HIS A 89 -6.53 10.35 2.28
CA HIS A 89 -5.84 10.22 3.58
C HIS A 89 -4.34 9.98 3.40
N MET A 90 -3.93 9.15 2.43
CA MET A 90 -2.51 8.92 2.14
C MET A 90 -1.82 10.21 1.63
N ILE A 91 -2.50 11.02 0.81
CA ILE A 91 -2.01 12.35 0.41
C ILE A 91 -1.81 13.24 1.63
N SER A 92 -2.82 13.35 2.50
CA SER A 92 -2.75 14.13 3.74
C SER A 92 -1.56 13.72 4.62
N GLU A 93 -1.31 12.40 4.75
CA GLU A 93 -0.18 11.89 5.54
C GLU A 93 1.19 12.21 4.91
N VAL A 94 1.29 12.23 3.58
CA VAL A 94 2.51 12.68 2.87
C VAL A 94 2.74 14.17 3.09
N GLN A 95 1.71 15.01 2.93
CA GLN A 95 1.80 16.46 3.12
C GLN A 95 2.16 16.84 4.57
N LYS A 96 1.60 16.16 5.58
CA LYS A 96 1.96 16.35 7.01
C LYS A 96 3.45 16.11 7.29
N ARG A 97 4.13 15.34 6.45
CA ARG A 97 5.57 15.07 6.51
C ARG A 97 6.40 15.99 5.63
N GLY A 98 5.79 17.04 5.08
CA GLY A 98 6.44 18.00 4.18
C GLY A 98 6.63 17.48 2.75
N GLY A 99 6.00 16.35 2.39
CA GLY A 99 6.05 15.80 1.03
C GLY A 99 5.07 16.49 0.09
N ILE A 100 5.38 16.44 -1.20
CA ILE A 100 4.61 17.05 -2.28
C ILE A 100 3.70 16.01 -2.93
N ALA A 101 2.43 16.38 -3.11
CA ALA A 101 1.39 15.48 -3.62
C ALA A 101 0.82 15.95 -4.97
N GLY A 102 0.58 14.99 -5.87
CA GLY A 102 -0.14 15.19 -7.11
C GLY A 102 -1.40 14.34 -7.19
N PHE A 103 -2.42 14.87 -7.87
CA PHE A 103 -3.67 14.18 -8.14
C PHE A 103 -4.06 14.33 -9.61
N ILE A 104 -4.20 13.20 -10.30
CA ILE A 104 -4.67 13.15 -11.68
C ILE A 104 -6.13 12.72 -11.65
N ASP A 105 -7.00 13.70 -11.81
CA ASP A 105 -8.46 13.54 -11.76
C ASP A 105 -9.01 13.30 -13.17
N ALA A 106 -8.95 12.04 -13.60
CA ALA A 106 -9.50 11.64 -14.91
C ALA A 106 -11.03 11.46 -14.90
N GLU A 107 -11.66 11.41 -13.72
CA GLU A 107 -13.12 11.35 -13.58
C GLU A 107 -13.75 12.76 -13.43
N HIS A 108 -12.94 13.81 -13.24
CA HIS A 108 -13.37 15.19 -12.97
C HIS A 108 -14.33 15.29 -11.77
N ALA A 109 -14.06 14.51 -10.72
CA ALA A 109 -14.98 14.32 -9.60
C ALA A 109 -14.38 14.64 -8.21
N LEU A 110 -13.16 15.20 -8.16
CA LEU A 110 -12.54 15.57 -6.89
C LEU A 110 -13.27 16.76 -6.26
N ASP A 111 -13.81 16.54 -5.06
CA ASP A 111 -14.40 17.59 -4.22
C ASP A 111 -13.31 18.21 -3.32
N PRO A 112 -12.93 19.48 -3.54
CA PRO A 112 -11.89 20.13 -2.74
C PRO A 112 -12.33 20.37 -1.28
N VAL A 113 -13.64 20.55 -1.03
CA VAL A 113 -14.14 20.73 0.33
C VAL A 113 -14.00 19.41 1.11
N TYR A 114 -14.34 18.30 0.48
CA TYR A 114 -14.15 16.98 1.08
C TYR A 114 -12.66 16.65 1.30
N ALA A 115 -11.79 16.94 0.33
CA ALA A 115 -10.35 16.76 0.47
C ALA A 115 -9.80 17.55 1.67
N LYS A 116 -10.19 18.82 1.82
CA LYS A 116 -9.82 19.68 2.96
C LYS A 116 -10.31 19.11 4.30
N ASN A 117 -11.53 18.60 4.35
CA ASN A 117 -12.09 18.00 5.57
C ASN A 117 -11.34 16.73 6.01
N ILE A 118 -10.76 16.00 5.06
CA ILE A 118 -9.88 14.84 5.33
C ILE A 118 -8.51 15.28 5.87
N GLY A 119 -8.13 16.54 5.67
CA GLY A 119 -6.86 17.11 6.09
C GLY A 119 -5.85 17.26 4.96
N VAL A 120 -6.28 17.19 3.70
CA VAL A 120 -5.44 17.54 2.55
C VAL A 120 -5.26 19.05 2.51
N ASP A 121 -4.02 19.50 2.39
CA ASP A 121 -3.71 20.87 2.03
C ASP A 121 -3.98 21.04 0.54
N ILE A 122 -5.12 21.67 0.22
CA ILE A 122 -5.58 21.84 -1.15
C ILE A 122 -4.81 22.93 -1.89
N ASP A 123 -4.20 23.87 -1.18
CA ASP A 123 -3.40 24.95 -1.76
C ASP A 123 -2.03 24.42 -2.23
N GLU A 124 -1.53 23.33 -1.63
CA GLU A 124 -0.29 22.65 -1.97
C GLU A 124 -0.52 21.32 -2.75
N LEU A 125 -1.74 21.04 -3.21
CA LEU A 125 -2.05 19.87 -4.01
C LEU A 125 -1.98 20.18 -5.50
N TYR A 126 -1.06 19.55 -6.22
CA TYR A 126 -0.97 19.67 -7.68
C TYR A 126 -2.04 18.80 -8.33
N ILE A 127 -3.02 19.42 -8.99
CA ILE A 127 -4.10 18.71 -9.69
C ILE A 127 -3.95 18.82 -11.20
N SER A 128 -4.27 17.73 -11.91
CA SER A 128 -4.39 17.70 -13.37
C SER A 128 -5.67 16.99 -13.78
N GLN A 129 -6.38 17.54 -14.76
CA GLN A 129 -7.61 17.00 -15.34
C GLN A 129 -7.38 16.77 -16.84
N PRO A 130 -6.78 15.65 -17.23
CA PRO A 130 -6.42 15.35 -18.60
C PRO A 130 -7.60 14.96 -19.47
N ASP A 131 -7.53 15.26 -20.76
CA ASP A 131 -8.56 14.93 -21.75
C ASP A 131 -8.48 13.46 -22.22
N SER A 132 -7.35 12.79 -22.02
CA SER A 132 -7.13 11.41 -22.44
C SER A 132 -6.24 10.62 -21.49
N GLY A 133 -6.32 9.29 -21.55
CA GLY A 133 -5.47 8.39 -20.76
C GLY A 133 -3.99 8.51 -21.14
N ASP A 134 -3.67 8.78 -22.42
CA ASP A 134 -2.30 9.02 -22.87
C ASP A 134 -1.72 10.24 -22.18
N GLN A 135 -2.46 11.37 -22.18
CA GLN A 135 -2.07 12.62 -21.53
C GLN A 135 -1.93 12.44 -20.01
N ALA A 136 -2.88 11.76 -19.37
CA ALA A 136 -2.84 11.49 -17.94
C ALA A 136 -1.54 10.77 -17.52
N LEU A 137 -1.18 9.71 -18.25
CA LEU A 137 -0.02 8.88 -17.93
C LEU A 137 1.31 9.57 -18.30
N GLU A 138 1.31 10.44 -19.31
CA GLU A 138 2.47 11.25 -19.68
C GLU A 138 2.73 12.36 -18.66
N ILE A 139 1.67 13.02 -18.14
CA ILE A 139 1.76 13.97 -17.04
C ILE A 139 2.30 13.26 -15.79
N ALA A 140 1.74 12.08 -15.42
CA ALA A 140 2.23 11.31 -14.30
C ALA A 140 3.71 10.94 -14.46
N GLU A 141 4.14 10.48 -15.64
CA GLU A 141 5.54 10.17 -15.93
C GLU A 141 6.44 11.39 -15.72
N THR A 142 6.04 12.54 -16.24
CA THR A 142 6.80 13.79 -16.15
C THR A 142 6.94 14.25 -14.70
N MET A 143 5.84 14.23 -13.92
CA MET A 143 5.85 14.60 -12.51
C MET A 143 6.75 13.65 -11.69
N VAL A 144 6.64 12.33 -11.86
CA VAL A 144 7.49 11.36 -11.17
C VAL A 144 8.96 11.52 -11.56
N ARG A 145 9.24 11.76 -12.84
CA ARG A 145 10.60 11.93 -13.37
C ARG A 145 11.28 13.20 -12.85
N SER A 146 10.54 14.22 -12.44
CA SER A 146 11.10 15.41 -11.81
C SER A 146 11.83 15.12 -10.50
N GLY A 147 11.47 14.01 -9.81
CA GLY A 147 12.01 13.65 -8.50
C GLY A 147 11.51 14.52 -7.35
N ALA A 148 10.59 15.46 -7.62
CA ALA A 148 10.06 16.38 -6.62
C ALA A 148 8.74 15.91 -5.97
N ILE A 149 8.07 14.95 -6.58
CA ILE A 149 6.76 14.46 -6.10
C ILE A 149 6.93 13.19 -5.27
N ASP A 150 6.37 13.18 -4.06
CA ASP A 150 6.41 12.04 -3.14
C ASP A 150 5.25 11.07 -3.35
N ILE A 151 4.08 11.59 -3.73
CA ILE A 151 2.89 10.79 -4.02
C ILE A 151 2.11 11.32 -5.21
N ILE A 152 1.65 10.43 -6.09
CA ILE A 152 0.69 10.73 -7.15
C ILE A 152 -0.46 9.75 -7.06
N VAL A 153 -1.68 10.26 -7.08
CA VAL A 153 -2.92 9.48 -7.22
C VAL A 153 -3.48 9.68 -8.62
N ILE A 154 -3.89 8.59 -9.27
CA ILE A 154 -4.57 8.59 -10.57
C ILE A 154 -5.97 8.00 -10.35
N ASP A 155 -6.99 8.85 -10.44
CA ASP A 155 -8.39 8.49 -10.21
C ASP A 155 -9.22 8.74 -11.48
N SER A 156 -9.66 7.75 -12.18
CA SER A 156 -9.39 6.32 -12.02
C SER A 156 -8.89 5.68 -13.32
N VAL A 157 -8.31 4.48 -13.23
CA VAL A 157 -7.89 3.71 -14.42
C VAL A 157 -9.05 3.50 -15.39
N ALA A 158 -10.29 3.37 -14.88
CA ALA A 158 -11.48 3.20 -15.72
C ALA A 158 -11.74 4.39 -16.66
N ALA A 159 -11.34 5.59 -16.25
CA ALA A 159 -11.50 6.84 -17.01
C ALA A 159 -10.31 7.15 -17.96
N LEU A 160 -9.24 6.34 -17.92
CA LEU A 160 -8.11 6.51 -18.82
C LEU A 160 -8.44 6.00 -20.23
N VAL A 161 -9.23 6.78 -20.97
CA VAL A 161 -9.59 6.47 -22.35
C VAL A 161 -8.41 6.81 -23.26
N PRO A 162 -7.95 5.86 -24.11
CA PRO A 162 -6.89 6.14 -25.08
C PRO A 162 -7.30 7.23 -26.07
N LYS A 163 -6.36 8.12 -26.43
CA LYS A 163 -6.60 9.21 -27.39
C LYS A 163 -7.18 8.69 -28.70
N GLN A 164 -6.67 7.57 -29.20
CA GLN A 164 -7.15 6.93 -30.44
C GLN A 164 -8.63 6.52 -30.35
N GLU A 165 -9.13 6.17 -29.17
CA GLU A 165 -10.53 5.84 -28.94
C GLU A 165 -11.41 7.09 -28.91
N ILE A 166 -10.89 8.20 -28.37
CA ILE A 166 -11.59 9.50 -28.32
C ILE A 166 -11.72 10.10 -29.73
N GLU A 167 -10.69 9.95 -30.57
CA GLU A 167 -10.65 10.47 -31.94
C GLU A 167 -11.38 9.57 -32.96
N GLY A 168 -11.79 8.34 -32.56
CA GLY A 168 -12.53 7.41 -33.40
C GLY A 168 -14.02 7.74 -33.47
N ASP A 169 -14.71 7.10 -34.41
CA ASP A 169 -16.14 7.26 -34.58
C ASP A 169 -16.94 6.45 -33.54
N MET A 170 -18.15 6.94 -33.18
CA MET A 170 -19.05 6.20 -32.30
C MET A 170 -19.44 4.86 -32.94
N GLY A 171 -19.10 3.76 -32.24
CA GLY A 171 -19.37 2.40 -32.70
C GLY A 171 -18.13 1.65 -33.18
N ASP A 172 -17.00 2.31 -33.31
CA ASP A 172 -15.73 1.65 -33.60
C ASP A 172 -15.31 0.68 -32.50
N SER A 173 -14.71 -0.43 -32.91
CA SER A 173 -14.24 -1.44 -31.97
C SER A 173 -12.80 -1.14 -31.54
N HIS A 174 -12.63 -0.70 -30.30
CA HIS A 174 -11.32 -0.36 -29.71
C HIS A 174 -10.82 -1.41 -28.70
N VAL A 175 -11.05 -2.69 -28.99
CA VAL A 175 -10.71 -3.79 -28.08
C VAL A 175 -9.23 -3.79 -27.71
N GLY A 176 -8.98 -3.67 -26.40
CA GLY A 176 -7.66 -3.81 -25.81
C GLY A 176 -6.74 -2.58 -25.91
N LEU A 177 -7.17 -1.45 -26.45
CA LEU A 177 -6.36 -0.21 -26.51
C LEU A 177 -5.96 0.26 -25.11
N GLN A 178 -6.90 0.36 -24.17
CA GLN A 178 -6.61 0.73 -22.79
C GLN A 178 -5.61 -0.23 -22.12
N ALA A 179 -5.72 -1.54 -22.35
CA ALA A 179 -4.78 -2.51 -21.81
C ALA A 179 -3.37 -2.37 -22.40
N ARG A 180 -3.25 -1.98 -23.68
CA ARG A 180 -1.96 -1.67 -24.33
C ARG A 180 -1.36 -0.40 -23.76
N LEU A 181 -2.15 0.66 -23.62
CA LEU A 181 -1.76 1.93 -23.03
C LEU A 181 -1.21 1.71 -21.59
N MET A 182 -1.97 1.03 -20.73
CA MET A 182 -1.54 0.70 -19.37
C MET A 182 -0.26 -0.15 -19.36
N SER A 183 -0.13 -1.13 -20.25
CA SER A 183 1.06 -1.96 -20.32
C SER A 183 2.30 -1.17 -20.74
N GLN A 184 2.16 -0.22 -21.66
CA GLN A 184 3.24 0.65 -22.10
C GLN A 184 3.64 1.63 -21.01
N ALA A 185 2.68 2.31 -20.39
CA ALA A 185 2.90 3.29 -19.33
C ALA A 185 3.60 2.64 -18.13
N LEU A 186 3.10 1.51 -17.62
CA LEU A 186 3.68 0.85 -16.45
C LEU A 186 5.11 0.35 -16.69
N ARG A 187 5.47 -0.05 -17.92
CA ARG A 187 6.87 -0.37 -18.25
C ARG A 187 7.78 0.84 -18.15
N LYS A 188 7.31 2.04 -18.54
CA LYS A 188 8.07 3.28 -18.45
C LYS A 188 8.10 3.82 -17.00
N LEU A 189 6.95 3.84 -16.34
CA LEU A 189 6.78 4.42 -15.01
C LEU A 189 7.53 3.64 -13.92
N THR A 190 7.45 2.30 -13.92
CA THR A 190 7.98 1.50 -12.80
C THR A 190 9.45 1.74 -12.48
N PRO A 191 10.39 1.80 -13.46
CA PRO A 191 11.78 2.11 -13.18
C PRO A 191 12.00 3.53 -12.65
N VAL A 192 11.22 4.49 -13.12
CA VAL A 192 11.31 5.89 -12.70
C VAL A 192 10.78 6.05 -11.28
N ILE A 193 9.61 5.46 -10.98
CA ILE A 193 8.99 5.43 -9.66
C ILE A 193 9.96 4.87 -8.60
N SER A 194 10.62 3.76 -8.92
CA SER A 194 11.61 3.15 -8.00
C SER A 194 12.81 4.06 -7.73
N LYS A 195 13.24 4.87 -8.71
CA LYS A 195 14.38 5.78 -8.56
C LYS A 195 14.03 7.09 -7.87
N SER A 196 12.82 7.59 -8.05
CA SER A 196 12.34 8.85 -7.45
C SER A 196 11.77 8.67 -6.05
N ASN A 197 11.64 7.44 -5.54
CA ASN A 197 10.94 7.12 -4.29
C ASN A 197 9.47 7.61 -4.23
N CYS A 198 8.87 7.95 -5.36
CA CYS A 198 7.49 8.40 -5.44
C CYS A 198 6.52 7.23 -5.20
N ILE A 199 5.46 7.46 -4.44
CA ILE A 199 4.32 6.54 -4.30
C ILE A 199 3.36 6.83 -5.44
N VAL A 200 3.04 5.82 -6.26
CA VAL A 200 2.04 5.99 -7.33
C VAL A 200 0.84 5.08 -7.07
N ILE A 201 -0.31 5.71 -6.81
CA ILE A 201 -1.57 5.03 -6.52
C ILE A 201 -2.47 5.08 -7.74
N PHE A 202 -2.86 3.92 -8.23
CA PHE A 202 -3.91 3.77 -9.23
C PHE A 202 -5.21 3.35 -8.54
N ILE A 203 -6.22 4.21 -8.60
CA ILE A 203 -7.57 3.85 -8.21
C ILE A 203 -8.21 3.11 -9.38
N ASN A 204 -8.88 1.99 -9.12
CA ASN A 204 -9.47 1.16 -10.15
C ASN A 204 -10.90 0.72 -9.78
N GLN A 205 -11.70 0.51 -10.80
CA GLN A 205 -13.06 0.03 -10.66
C GLN A 205 -13.15 -1.47 -10.96
N LEU A 206 -14.12 -2.13 -10.36
CA LEU A 206 -14.47 -3.51 -10.68
C LEU A 206 -15.47 -3.55 -11.83
N ARG A 207 -15.31 -4.54 -12.68
CA ARG A 207 -16.25 -4.92 -13.73
C ARG A 207 -16.51 -6.41 -13.63
N GLU A 208 -17.69 -6.83 -14.02
CA GLU A 208 -18.02 -8.24 -14.10
C GLU A 208 -17.80 -8.77 -15.50
N LYS A 209 -17.18 -9.93 -15.59
CA LYS A 209 -17.04 -10.67 -16.85
C LYS A 209 -18.33 -11.39 -17.15
N VAL A 210 -18.93 -11.07 -18.29
CA VAL A 210 -20.12 -11.76 -18.79
C VAL A 210 -19.78 -13.21 -19.11
N GLY A 211 -20.64 -14.16 -18.73
CA GLY A 211 -20.51 -15.58 -19.09
C GLY A 211 -19.60 -16.43 -18.18
N VAL A 212 -19.08 -15.90 -17.07
CA VAL A 212 -18.32 -16.70 -16.09
C VAL A 212 -19.30 -17.41 -15.15
N MET A 213 -19.53 -18.70 -15.38
CA MET A 213 -20.41 -19.52 -14.55
C MET A 213 -19.70 -20.09 -13.31
N PHE A 214 -18.37 -20.21 -13.32
CA PHE A 214 -17.56 -20.75 -12.22
C PHE A 214 -16.37 -19.84 -11.94
N GLY A 215 -16.03 -19.66 -10.65
CA GLY A 215 -14.95 -18.81 -10.18
C GLY A 215 -15.38 -17.35 -9.95
N ASN A 216 -14.41 -16.46 -9.77
CA ASN A 216 -14.70 -15.04 -9.51
C ASN A 216 -14.89 -14.27 -10.85
N PRO A 217 -16.08 -13.75 -11.14
CA PRO A 217 -16.36 -12.96 -12.33
C PRO A 217 -15.72 -11.57 -12.28
N GLU A 218 -15.41 -11.06 -11.09
CA GLU A 218 -14.90 -9.71 -10.92
C GLU A 218 -13.50 -9.51 -11.53
N THR A 219 -13.31 -8.42 -12.24
CA THR A 219 -12.03 -8.02 -12.79
C THR A 219 -11.88 -6.50 -12.74
N THR A 220 -10.64 -6.02 -12.64
CA THR A 220 -10.32 -4.60 -12.72
C THR A 220 -10.17 -4.17 -14.18
N THR A 221 -10.42 -2.87 -14.48
CA THR A 221 -10.21 -2.27 -15.81
C THR A 221 -8.72 -2.12 -16.15
N GLY A 222 -8.38 -1.75 -17.40
CA GLY A 222 -6.99 -1.54 -17.83
C GLY A 222 -6.17 -2.81 -18.06
N GLY A 223 -6.80 -3.98 -18.12
CA GLY A 223 -6.16 -5.25 -18.43
C GLY A 223 -5.39 -5.88 -17.27
N ARG A 224 -4.33 -6.65 -17.58
CA ARG A 224 -3.58 -7.42 -16.57
C ARG A 224 -2.31 -6.71 -16.07
N ALA A 225 -1.82 -5.68 -16.75
CA ALA A 225 -0.52 -5.09 -16.49
C ALA A 225 -0.40 -4.58 -15.05
N LEU A 226 -1.38 -3.81 -14.57
CA LEU A 226 -1.37 -3.26 -13.23
C LEU A 226 -1.31 -4.34 -12.15
N LYS A 227 -2.00 -5.48 -12.34
CA LYS A 227 -1.94 -6.63 -11.41
C LYS A 227 -0.53 -7.19 -11.24
N PHE A 228 0.33 -7.11 -12.28
CA PHE A 228 1.71 -7.57 -12.21
C PHE A 228 2.64 -6.49 -11.65
N TYR A 229 2.50 -5.24 -12.11
CA TYR A 229 3.39 -4.15 -11.72
C TYR A 229 3.15 -3.65 -10.30
N ALA A 230 1.92 -3.60 -9.82
CA ALA A 230 1.61 -3.20 -8.46
C ALA A 230 2.37 -4.05 -7.43
N SER A 231 3.00 -3.39 -6.46
CA SER A 231 3.65 -4.01 -5.31
C SER A 231 2.65 -4.32 -4.21
N VAL A 232 1.65 -3.47 -4.05
CA VAL A 232 0.53 -3.64 -3.12
C VAL A 232 -0.77 -3.51 -3.90
N ARG A 233 -1.75 -4.37 -3.60
CA ARG A 233 -3.12 -4.30 -4.12
C ARG A 233 -4.11 -4.41 -2.97
N MET A 234 -5.01 -3.44 -2.90
CA MET A 234 -6.01 -3.30 -1.85
C MET A 234 -7.40 -3.45 -2.45
N ASP A 235 -8.16 -4.44 -1.98
CA ASP A 235 -9.58 -4.62 -2.30
C ASP A 235 -10.42 -3.91 -1.24
N VAL A 236 -11.11 -2.84 -1.63
CA VAL A 236 -11.89 -1.95 -0.75
C VAL A 236 -13.37 -2.29 -0.88
N ARG A 237 -14.00 -2.70 0.22
CA ARG A 237 -15.41 -3.11 0.24
C ARG A 237 -16.16 -2.40 1.37
N ARG A 238 -17.33 -1.85 1.06
CA ARG A 238 -18.30 -1.47 2.07
C ARG A 238 -18.96 -2.72 2.66
N ILE A 239 -18.94 -2.85 3.99
CA ILE A 239 -19.55 -3.98 4.71
C ILE A 239 -20.95 -3.60 5.18
N GLU A 240 -21.05 -2.42 5.81
CA GLU A 240 -22.26 -1.97 6.49
C GLU A 240 -22.41 -0.45 6.34
N THR A 241 -23.64 0.04 6.37
CA THR A 241 -23.93 1.47 6.46
C THR A 241 -24.20 1.84 7.91
N LEU A 242 -23.42 2.79 8.42
CA LEU A 242 -23.55 3.30 9.79
C LEU A 242 -24.70 4.29 9.88
N LYS A 243 -25.54 4.09 10.90
CA LYS A 243 -26.70 4.95 11.17
C LYS A 243 -26.62 5.52 12.58
N GLN A 244 -26.95 6.80 12.70
CA GLN A 244 -27.10 7.47 13.99
C GLN A 244 -28.46 8.19 14.00
N SER A 245 -29.29 7.90 14.99
CA SER A 245 -30.65 8.47 15.11
C SER A 245 -31.52 8.28 13.86
N GLY A 246 -31.29 7.19 13.09
CA GLY A 246 -32.03 6.88 11.86
C GLY A 246 -31.40 7.45 10.58
N GLU A 247 -30.48 8.38 10.67
CA GLU A 247 -29.77 8.96 9.53
C GLU A 247 -28.49 8.18 9.20
N MET A 248 -28.15 8.10 7.91
CA MET A 248 -26.91 7.48 7.45
C MET A 248 -25.74 8.46 7.66
N VAL A 249 -24.79 8.11 8.50
CA VAL A 249 -23.66 8.98 8.89
C VAL A 249 -22.32 8.51 8.32
N GLY A 250 -22.25 7.28 7.81
CA GLY A 250 -21.01 6.72 7.29
C GLY A 250 -21.15 5.27 6.84
N ASN A 251 -20.03 4.66 6.53
CA ASN A 251 -19.95 3.25 6.16
C ASN A 251 -18.82 2.55 6.93
N ARG A 252 -19.07 1.32 7.38
CA ARG A 252 -18.03 0.38 7.77
C ARG A 252 -17.39 -0.16 6.51
N THR A 253 -16.09 0.00 6.37
CA THR A 253 -15.31 -0.40 5.20
C THR A 253 -14.28 -1.44 5.59
N ARG A 254 -14.12 -2.46 4.75
CA ARG A 254 -13.05 -3.45 4.87
C ARG A 254 -12.10 -3.32 3.70
N ILE A 255 -10.81 -3.32 3.99
CA ILE A 255 -9.74 -3.40 3.00
C ILE A 255 -8.99 -4.72 3.18
N ARG A 256 -8.93 -5.50 2.11
CA ARG A 256 -8.14 -6.72 2.05
C ARG A 256 -6.88 -6.50 1.23
N ILE A 257 -5.73 -6.82 1.79
CA ILE A 257 -4.44 -6.75 1.09
C ILE A 257 -4.27 -8.03 0.26
N VAL A 258 -4.72 -8.00 -0.99
CA VAL A 258 -4.73 -9.20 -1.87
C VAL A 258 -3.37 -9.49 -2.50
N LYS A 259 -2.47 -8.51 -2.50
CA LYS A 259 -1.08 -8.65 -2.95
C LYS A 259 -0.20 -7.71 -2.14
N ASN A 260 0.92 -8.22 -1.68
CA ASN A 260 1.95 -7.44 -1.04
C ASN A 260 3.32 -8.08 -1.37
N LYS A 261 4.25 -7.30 -1.95
CA LYS A 261 5.60 -7.78 -2.29
C LYS A 261 6.63 -7.51 -1.20
N ILE A 262 6.23 -6.78 -0.13
CA ILE A 262 7.13 -6.30 0.91
C ILE A 262 6.82 -6.87 2.29
N ALA A 263 5.63 -7.42 2.49
CA ALA A 263 5.18 -8.09 3.71
C ALA A 263 4.20 -9.22 3.36
N PRO A 264 3.86 -10.12 4.29
CA PRO A 264 2.88 -11.17 4.06
C PRO A 264 1.50 -10.59 3.67
N PRO A 265 0.92 -11.01 2.53
CA PRO A 265 -0.39 -10.55 2.06
C PRO A 265 -1.55 -11.22 2.83
N PHE A 266 -2.78 -10.90 2.40
CA PHE A 266 -4.07 -11.45 2.83
C PHE A 266 -4.53 -11.03 4.23
N LYS A 267 -3.89 -10.01 4.81
CA LYS A 267 -4.40 -9.34 5.99
C LYS A 267 -5.55 -8.41 5.63
N GLU A 268 -6.41 -8.14 6.59
CA GLU A 268 -7.58 -7.28 6.44
C GLU A 268 -7.56 -6.17 7.49
N ALA A 269 -8.11 -5.00 7.13
CA ALA A 269 -8.39 -3.89 8.03
C ALA A 269 -9.85 -3.51 7.90
N GLU A 270 -10.50 -3.22 9.03
CA GLU A 270 -11.88 -2.74 9.07
C GLU A 270 -11.98 -1.46 9.88
N PHE A 271 -12.56 -0.43 9.30
CA PHE A 271 -12.70 0.89 9.91
C PHE A 271 -13.93 1.62 9.39
N ASP A 272 -14.30 2.69 10.07
CA ASP A 272 -15.42 3.53 9.69
C ASP A 272 -14.97 4.69 8.79
N ILE A 273 -15.67 4.91 7.68
CA ILE A 273 -15.59 6.13 6.87
C ILE A 273 -16.84 6.96 7.16
N MET A 274 -16.65 8.12 7.77
CA MET A 274 -17.74 9.05 8.10
C MET A 274 -17.97 10.02 6.94
N PHE A 275 -19.23 10.24 6.57
CA PHE A 275 -19.56 11.15 5.48
C PHE A 275 -19.10 12.57 5.78
N GLY A 276 -18.44 13.20 4.83
CA GLY A 276 -17.88 14.55 4.94
C GLY A 276 -16.64 14.68 5.83
N LYS A 277 -16.22 13.62 6.55
CA LYS A 277 -15.07 13.67 7.51
C LYS A 277 -13.97 12.67 7.21
N GLY A 278 -14.22 11.64 6.39
CA GLY A 278 -13.25 10.60 6.08
C GLY A 278 -13.16 9.50 7.14
N ILE A 279 -11.99 8.88 7.28
CA ILE A 279 -11.74 7.76 8.20
C ILE A 279 -11.83 8.22 9.65
N SER A 280 -12.59 7.51 10.48
CA SER A 280 -12.71 7.77 11.92
C SER A 280 -11.49 7.24 12.66
N ARG A 281 -10.48 8.09 12.92
CA ARG A 281 -9.28 7.73 13.68
C ARG A 281 -9.63 7.24 15.09
N ALA A 282 -10.56 7.92 15.79
CA ALA A 282 -11.00 7.52 17.11
C ALA A 282 -11.66 6.14 17.12
N GLY A 283 -12.46 5.83 16.08
CA GLY A 283 -13.08 4.52 15.94
C GLY A 283 -12.07 3.41 15.68
N ASP A 284 -11.09 3.67 14.82
CA ASP A 284 -10.02 2.73 14.47
C ASP A 284 -9.13 2.40 15.69
N ILE A 285 -8.66 3.43 16.41
CA ILE A 285 -7.86 3.26 17.63
C ILE A 285 -8.66 2.55 18.73
N LEU A 286 -9.94 2.91 18.93
CA LEU A 286 -10.80 2.28 19.92
C LEU A 286 -10.96 0.78 19.67
N ASP A 287 -11.22 0.41 18.40
CA ASP A 287 -11.40 -1.00 18.01
C ASP A 287 -10.09 -1.79 18.23
N LEU A 288 -8.95 -1.25 17.79
CA LEU A 288 -7.64 -1.87 18.00
C LEU A 288 -7.26 -1.99 19.48
N ALA A 289 -7.45 -0.92 20.26
CA ALA A 289 -7.15 -0.91 21.70
C ALA A 289 -8.05 -1.90 22.46
N THR A 290 -9.29 -2.08 22.00
CA THR A 290 -10.21 -3.07 22.58
C THR A 290 -9.77 -4.50 22.23
N ASN A 291 -9.29 -4.75 21.02
CA ASN A 291 -8.83 -6.06 20.58
C ASN A 291 -7.61 -6.58 21.34
N ILE A 292 -6.80 -5.68 21.91
CA ILE A 292 -5.61 -6.02 22.71
C ILE A 292 -5.80 -5.75 24.21
N ASP A 293 -7.06 -5.60 24.67
CA ASP A 293 -7.45 -5.40 26.07
C ASP A 293 -6.86 -4.14 26.75
N LEU A 294 -6.32 -3.17 25.99
CA LEU A 294 -5.94 -1.85 26.50
C LEU A 294 -7.19 -1.05 26.94
N VAL A 295 -8.23 -1.11 26.14
CA VAL A 295 -9.57 -0.62 26.48
C VAL A 295 -10.45 -1.82 26.80
N LYS A 296 -10.92 -1.90 28.03
CA LYS A 296 -11.77 -2.99 28.51
C LYS A 296 -13.23 -2.75 28.12
N LYS A 297 -13.85 -3.74 27.47
CA LYS A 297 -15.28 -3.72 27.17
C LYS A 297 -16.02 -4.65 28.12
N SER A 298 -16.92 -4.10 28.91
CA SER A 298 -17.79 -4.85 29.83
C SER A 298 -19.26 -4.54 29.52
N GLY A 299 -19.94 -5.46 28.87
CA GLY A 299 -21.28 -5.23 28.33
C GLY A 299 -21.29 -4.07 27.33
N ALA A 300 -22.05 -3.03 27.61
CA ALA A 300 -22.09 -1.82 26.80
C ALA A 300 -21.02 -0.76 27.18
N TRP A 301 -20.27 -0.96 28.26
CA TRP A 301 -19.32 0.02 28.76
C TRP A 301 -17.91 -0.22 28.25
N TYR A 302 -17.25 0.87 27.84
CA TYR A 302 -15.83 0.93 27.54
C TYR A 302 -15.10 1.62 28.70
N ALA A 303 -13.96 1.08 29.12
CA ALA A 303 -13.15 1.63 30.21
C ALA A 303 -11.66 1.60 29.85
N TYR A 304 -10.96 2.67 30.17
CA TYR A 304 -9.52 2.80 30.02
C TYR A 304 -8.89 3.16 31.36
N GLU A 305 -7.85 2.45 31.78
CA GLU A 305 -7.16 2.61 33.08
C GLU A 305 -8.10 2.67 34.32
N GLY A 306 -9.22 1.96 34.25
CA GLY A 306 -10.22 1.87 35.29
C GLY A 306 -11.34 2.92 35.21
N GLU A 307 -11.20 3.93 34.38
CA GLU A 307 -12.21 4.96 34.15
C GLU A 307 -13.14 4.58 32.98
N LYS A 308 -14.44 4.88 33.13
CA LYS A 308 -15.43 4.67 32.09
C LYS A 308 -15.33 5.78 31.05
N ILE A 309 -14.98 5.42 29.81
CA ILE A 309 -14.85 6.37 28.71
C ILE A 309 -16.09 6.48 27.82
N GLY A 310 -17.07 5.60 27.99
CA GLY A 310 -18.35 5.70 27.26
C GLY A 310 -19.23 4.47 27.39
N GLN A 311 -20.55 4.70 27.35
CA GLN A 311 -21.53 3.64 27.18
C GLN A 311 -21.87 3.52 25.69
N GLY A 312 -21.51 2.42 25.08
CA GLY A 312 -21.59 2.19 23.64
C GLY A 312 -20.36 2.74 22.89
N ARG A 313 -20.12 2.18 21.69
CA ARG A 313 -18.96 2.50 20.86
C ARG A 313 -18.92 3.98 20.44
N GLU A 314 -20.07 4.55 20.09
CA GLU A 314 -20.17 5.95 19.64
C GLU A 314 -19.79 6.94 20.74
N ASN A 315 -20.26 6.72 21.99
CA ASN A 315 -19.90 7.60 23.11
C ASN A 315 -18.40 7.48 23.46
N ALA A 316 -17.81 6.28 23.36
CA ALA A 316 -16.38 6.08 23.55
C ALA A 316 -15.55 6.77 22.45
N LYS A 317 -16.03 6.80 21.20
CA LYS A 317 -15.41 7.57 20.10
C LYS A 317 -15.43 9.07 20.39
N VAL A 318 -16.60 9.61 20.77
CA VAL A 318 -16.74 11.03 21.15
C VAL A 318 -15.83 11.39 22.31
N TYR A 319 -15.68 10.50 23.30
CA TYR A 319 -14.73 10.70 24.40
C TYR A 319 -13.30 10.83 23.87
N LEU A 320 -12.84 9.92 23.01
CA LEU A 320 -11.48 9.98 22.44
C LEU A 320 -11.27 11.21 21.55
N GLU A 321 -12.28 11.65 20.81
CA GLU A 321 -12.23 12.88 20.02
C GLU A 321 -12.10 14.13 20.89
N SER A 322 -12.69 14.13 22.09
CA SER A 322 -12.60 15.24 23.05
C SER A 322 -11.37 15.16 23.98
N HIS A 323 -10.64 14.03 23.98
CA HIS A 323 -9.43 13.80 24.77
C HIS A 323 -8.28 13.33 23.87
N PRO A 324 -7.70 14.23 23.07
CA PRO A 324 -6.66 13.87 22.10
C PRO A 324 -5.41 13.27 22.75
N GLU A 325 -5.09 13.63 23.99
CA GLU A 325 -3.98 13.08 24.78
C GLU A 325 -4.17 11.60 25.08
N VAL A 326 -5.41 11.18 25.41
CA VAL A 326 -5.75 9.77 25.62
C VAL A 326 -5.69 9.00 24.31
N MET A 327 -6.23 9.61 23.25
CA MET A 327 -6.21 8.99 21.91
C MET A 327 -4.78 8.77 21.41
N GLU A 328 -3.88 9.74 21.60
CA GLU A 328 -2.48 9.62 21.21
C GLU A 328 -1.74 8.56 22.02
N THR A 329 -1.99 8.53 23.34
CA THR A 329 -1.43 7.50 24.22
C THR A 329 -1.86 6.09 23.81
N LEU A 330 -3.14 5.91 23.44
CA LEU A 330 -3.65 4.63 22.94
C LEU A 330 -3.02 4.27 21.58
N ASP A 331 -2.88 5.23 20.66
CA ASP A 331 -2.21 5.01 19.37
C ASP A 331 -0.79 4.50 19.58
N GLN A 332 0.01 5.16 20.42
CA GLN A 332 1.38 4.75 20.74
C GLN A 332 1.44 3.36 21.39
N LYS A 333 0.57 3.06 22.36
CA LYS A 333 0.50 1.74 23.00
C LYS A 333 0.11 0.65 22.01
N VAL A 334 -0.82 0.92 21.10
CA VAL A 334 -1.22 -0.03 20.05
C VAL A 334 -0.06 -0.25 19.06
N ARG A 335 0.61 0.82 18.62
CA ARG A 335 1.80 0.70 17.73
C ARG A 335 2.92 -0.11 18.39
N ALA A 336 3.21 0.16 19.66
CA ALA A 336 4.21 -0.58 20.42
C ALA A 336 3.85 -2.07 20.57
N HIS A 337 2.58 -2.38 20.84
CA HIS A 337 2.12 -3.77 20.94
C HIS A 337 2.35 -4.57 19.65
N TYR A 338 2.12 -3.96 18.50
CA TYR A 338 2.32 -4.59 17.20
C TYR A 338 3.73 -4.41 16.63
N ALA A 339 4.68 -3.88 17.40
CA ALA A 339 6.06 -3.56 16.98
C ALA A 339 6.11 -2.68 15.72
N LEU A 340 5.13 -1.81 15.55
CA LEU A 340 5.13 -0.75 14.53
C LEU A 340 5.85 0.52 15.01
N SER A 341 6.43 0.51 16.19
CA SER A 341 7.26 1.59 16.69
C SER A 341 8.44 1.80 15.74
N GLY A 342 8.35 2.90 15.08
CA GLY A 342 9.01 3.35 13.88
C GLY A 342 10.45 2.97 13.69
N ALA A 343 10.74 2.67 12.45
CA ALA A 343 12.05 2.87 11.88
C ALA A 343 12.60 4.33 12.06
N GLU A 344 11.77 5.27 12.48
CA GLU A 344 12.13 6.67 12.70
C GLU A 344 12.80 6.95 14.06
N GLU A 345 12.58 6.12 15.09
CA GLU A 345 13.27 6.27 16.37
C GLU A 345 14.57 5.46 16.50
N ALA A 346 14.72 4.40 15.68
CA ALA A 346 15.94 3.59 15.67
C ALA A 346 17.16 4.29 15.04
N GLU A 347 16.99 5.40 14.31
CA GLU A 347 18.08 6.22 13.78
C GLU A 347 18.52 7.34 14.75
N LYS A 348 17.77 7.64 15.79
CA LYS A 348 18.10 8.72 16.73
C LYS A 348 18.74 8.28 18.06
N GLU A 349 18.75 6.99 18.36
CA GLU A 349 19.39 6.46 19.57
C GLU A 349 20.29 5.26 19.25
N LEU A 350 21.45 5.51 18.66
CA LEU A 350 22.62 4.66 18.81
C LEU A 350 23.72 5.48 19.49
N PRO A 351 23.89 5.34 20.82
CA PRO A 351 25.16 5.67 21.45
C PRO A 351 26.15 4.54 21.09
N ASP A 352 27.33 4.94 20.64
CA ASP A 352 28.51 4.09 20.56
C ASP A 352 28.72 3.32 21.86
N ALA A 353 28.54 1.98 21.85
CA ALA A 353 29.13 1.12 22.85
C ALA A 353 29.24 -0.34 22.40
N GLU A 354 30.47 -0.71 22.05
CA GLU A 354 31.13 -1.97 22.38
C GLU A 354 30.58 -3.32 21.89
N LYS A 355 31.35 -3.83 20.92
CA LYS A 355 31.57 -5.25 20.68
C LYS A 355 31.94 -5.97 21.97
N LYS A 356 31.14 -6.98 22.39
CA LYS A 356 31.68 -8.14 23.13
C LYS A 356 30.83 -9.39 22.84
N THR A 357 31.48 -10.31 22.13
CA THR A 357 31.63 -11.75 22.31
C THR A 357 30.48 -12.59 22.82
N GLY A 358 29.99 -13.48 21.98
CA GLY A 358 29.95 -14.91 22.13
C GLY A 358 29.18 -15.50 23.33
N ALA A 359 28.09 -16.18 23.02
CA ALA A 359 27.79 -17.48 23.64
C ALA A 359 26.67 -18.18 22.84
N SER A 360 26.99 -19.35 22.37
CA SER A 360 26.11 -20.36 21.80
C SER A 360 25.09 -20.83 22.83
N SER A 361 23.83 -20.99 22.43
CA SER A 361 22.94 -21.92 23.14
C SER A 361 22.13 -22.70 22.12
N ASP A 362 22.46 -23.98 22.09
CA ASP A 362 21.77 -25.05 21.38
C ASP A 362 20.28 -25.09 21.72
N LEU A 363 19.42 -25.00 20.75
CA LEU A 363 18.03 -25.40 20.83
C LEU A 363 17.81 -26.62 19.94
N LYS A 364 17.73 -27.78 20.59
CA LYS A 364 17.40 -29.07 20.00
C LYS A 364 16.00 -29.03 19.39
N LEU A 365 15.92 -29.27 18.10
CA LEU A 365 14.71 -29.63 17.38
C LEU A 365 14.40 -31.10 17.64
N THR A 366 13.23 -31.38 18.22
CA THR A 366 12.62 -32.71 18.26
C THR A 366 11.67 -32.87 17.07
N PRO A 367 11.73 -33.99 16.33
CA PRO A 367 10.84 -34.22 15.20
C PRO A 367 9.51 -34.83 15.65
N ALA A 368 8.40 -34.19 15.30
CA ALA A 368 7.09 -34.81 15.36
C ALA A 368 6.86 -35.68 14.11
N SER A 369 6.95 -36.98 14.27
CA SER A 369 6.51 -37.97 13.29
C SER A 369 5.34 -38.79 13.86
N LYS A 370 4.41 -39.11 12.96
CA LYS A 370 3.32 -40.11 13.08
C LYS A 370 2.00 -39.61 13.65
N ALA A 371 1.11 -39.19 12.76
CA ALA A 371 -0.31 -39.50 12.77
C ALA A 371 -0.94 -39.12 11.41
N ALA A 372 -0.75 -39.94 10.39
CA ALA A 372 -1.57 -39.97 9.18
C ALA A 372 -1.39 -41.33 8.50
N ASP A 373 -2.07 -42.33 9.04
CA ASP A 373 -2.35 -43.60 8.37
C ASP A 373 -3.42 -44.30 9.22
N GLU A 374 -4.68 -43.99 8.97
CA GLU A 374 -5.87 -44.78 9.29
C GLU A 374 -7.14 -43.99 8.98
N ALA A 375 -7.47 -43.86 7.70
CA ALA A 375 -8.82 -43.53 7.24
C ALA A 375 -8.99 -43.75 5.73
N GLU A 376 -8.56 -44.94 5.26
CA GLU A 376 -9.01 -45.46 3.96
C GLU A 376 -9.28 -46.94 4.13
N LYS A 377 -10.48 -47.26 4.65
CA LYS A 377 -11.20 -48.51 4.45
C LYS A 377 -12.49 -48.46 5.27
N LYS A 378 -13.55 -47.97 4.64
CA LYS A 378 -14.93 -48.48 4.72
C LYS A 378 -15.90 -47.49 4.11
N GLU A 379 -16.55 -48.02 3.07
CA GLU A 379 -17.73 -47.59 2.35
C GLU A 379 -17.52 -46.53 1.28
#